data_c5749b113b7dc9bcf3b788d76114a04d
#
_entry.id   c5749b113b7dc9bcf3b788d76114a04d
#
_cell.length_a   1.000
_cell.length_b   1.000
_cell.length_c   1.000
_cell.angle_alpha   90.00
_cell.angle_beta   90.00
_cell.angle_gamma   90.00
#
_symmetry.space_group_name_H-M   'P 1'
#
loop_
_entity.id
_entity.type
_entity.pdbx_description
1 polymer ?
#
loop_
_entity_poly.entity_id
_entity_poly.type
_entity_poly.pdbx_seq_one_letter_code
_entity_poly.pdbx_strand_id
1 'polypeptide(L)'
;MPLPFKHFTSTKQLTRADTDLILQTAAEMEKVVAKGGDDRLKGKILAALFYEPSTRTRLSFEAAMIRLGGQVITADGFQFSSLYKGETIEDTMMMVGGYADIIVMRHPEQGSADKAASVSPVPFINAGDGPGQHPTQALLDLYTIQKERGTIDGLHVAMVGDLKYGRTVHSLVYLLGLYKNLRFTFISPDALPMPEKVTSFLKERNIPYEETTGLSVGLDADILYMTRVQKERFSDVEEYEKLKLKYVLNATHLKGAGVTVMHPLPRVGEISTDVDVLPNAAYFRQARNGVPVRMALLWLMLHQQ
;
A
#
# COMPACT_ATOMS: atom_id res chain seq x y z
N MET A 1 -10.64 -2.76 20.41
CA MET A 1 -11.90 -2.17 19.88
C MET A 1 -12.01 -2.51 18.40
N PRO A 2 -13.21 -2.68 17.84
CA PRO A 2 -13.39 -2.91 16.42
C PRO A 2 -13.11 -1.62 15.62
N LEU A 3 -12.82 -1.77 14.31
CA LEU A 3 -12.74 -0.63 13.39
C LEU A 3 -14.15 -0.05 13.18
N PRO A 4 -14.30 1.29 13.00
CA PRO A 4 -15.61 1.93 12.94
C PRO A 4 -16.35 1.77 11.59
N PHE A 5 -15.87 0.92 10.70
CA PHE A 5 -16.41 0.69 9.35
C PHE A 5 -16.43 -0.79 8.98
N LYS A 6 -17.45 -1.19 8.24
CA LYS A 6 -17.60 -2.54 7.68
C LYS A 6 -16.70 -2.77 6.46
N HIS A 7 -16.47 -1.75 5.64
CA HIS A 7 -15.73 -1.84 4.39
C HIS A 7 -14.55 -0.88 4.42
N PHE A 8 -13.37 -1.36 4.01
CA PHE A 8 -12.14 -0.57 3.95
C PHE A 8 -11.77 -0.28 2.49
N THR A 9 -12.17 0.87 1.96
CA THR A 9 -11.93 1.27 0.57
C THR A 9 -10.82 2.30 0.41
N SER A 10 -10.55 3.11 1.44
CA SER A 10 -9.64 4.25 1.35
C SER A 10 -8.92 4.53 2.67
N THR A 11 -7.67 5.00 2.59
CA THR A 11 -6.92 5.49 3.76
C THR A 11 -7.58 6.69 4.44
N LYS A 12 -8.42 7.43 3.72
CA LYS A 12 -9.16 8.59 4.25
C LYS A 12 -10.23 8.24 5.28
N GLN A 13 -10.62 6.95 5.37
CA GLN A 13 -11.56 6.47 6.39
C GLN A 13 -10.92 6.36 7.77
N LEU A 14 -9.59 6.31 7.84
CA LEU A 14 -8.86 6.06 9.08
C LEU A 14 -8.62 7.36 9.85
N THR A 15 -8.84 7.28 11.15
CA THR A 15 -8.31 8.23 12.13
C THR A 15 -6.90 7.80 12.59
N ARG A 16 -6.22 8.66 13.35
CA ARG A 16 -4.95 8.32 14.01
C ARG A 16 -5.13 7.09 14.91
N ALA A 17 -6.22 7.05 15.70
CA ALA A 17 -6.50 5.95 16.63
C ALA A 17 -6.73 4.62 15.89
N ASP A 18 -7.48 4.62 14.78
CA ASP A 18 -7.69 3.42 13.95
C ASP A 18 -6.38 2.92 13.37
N THR A 19 -5.55 3.85 12.90
CA THR A 19 -4.23 3.53 12.35
C THR A 19 -3.33 2.91 13.41
N ASP A 20 -3.21 3.54 14.59
CA ASP A 20 -2.40 3.04 15.69
C ASP A 20 -2.88 1.66 16.17
N LEU A 21 -4.21 1.41 16.21
CA LEU A 21 -4.78 0.09 16.51
C LEU A 21 -4.35 -0.95 15.48
N ILE A 22 -4.42 -0.64 14.19
CA ILE A 22 -3.99 -1.55 13.13
C ILE A 22 -2.50 -1.87 13.26
N LEU A 23 -1.64 -0.88 13.51
CA LEU A 23 -0.20 -1.08 13.65
C LEU A 23 0.16 -1.89 14.90
N GLN A 24 -0.50 -1.64 16.03
CA GLN A 24 -0.34 -2.44 17.25
C GLN A 24 -0.76 -3.89 17.03
N THR A 25 -1.93 -4.11 16.40
CA THR A 25 -2.40 -5.44 16.06
C THR A 25 -1.45 -6.14 15.09
N ALA A 26 -0.86 -5.43 14.12
CA ALA A 26 0.13 -5.98 13.21
C ALA A 26 1.40 -6.47 13.95
N ALA A 27 1.84 -5.73 14.97
CA ALA A 27 2.96 -6.15 15.81
C ALA A 27 2.65 -7.44 16.61
N GLU A 28 1.39 -7.64 17.03
CA GLU A 28 0.95 -8.91 17.63
C GLU A 28 0.93 -10.03 16.58
N MET A 29 0.47 -9.73 15.36
CA MET A 29 0.44 -10.71 14.26
C MET A 29 1.84 -11.17 13.83
N GLU A 30 2.88 -10.36 13.99
CA GLU A 30 4.26 -10.84 13.77
C GLU A 30 4.63 -12.00 14.70
N LYS A 31 4.17 -11.95 15.96
CA LYS A 31 4.39 -13.05 16.91
C LYS A 31 3.63 -14.31 16.50
N VAL A 32 2.44 -14.13 15.90
CA VAL A 32 1.67 -15.25 15.33
C VAL A 32 2.41 -15.84 14.12
N VAL A 33 2.90 -14.98 13.21
CA VAL A 33 3.71 -15.44 12.05
C VAL A 33 4.93 -16.22 12.50
N ALA A 34 5.65 -15.76 13.52
CA ALA A 34 6.84 -16.43 14.05
C ALA A 34 6.55 -17.83 14.62
N LYS A 35 5.33 -18.07 15.12
CA LYS A 35 4.86 -19.36 15.64
C LYS A 35 4.26 -20.27 14.55
N GLY A 36 4.18 -19.83 13.30
CA GLY A 36 3.62 -20.58 12.18
C GLY A 36 2.15 -20.25 11.87
N GLY A 37 1.43 -19.59 12.79
CA GLY A 37 0.02 -19.23 12.68
C GLY A 37 -0.76 -19.51 13.97
N ASP A 38 -2.07 -19.27 13.94
CA ASP A 38 -3.05 -19.67 14.98
C ASP A 38 -4.43 -19.92 14.34
N ASP A 39 -5.43 -20.23 15.16
CA ASP A 39 -6.77 -20.65 14.72
C ASP A 39 -7.86 -19.58 14.94
N ARG A 40 -7.50 -18.31 15.15
CA ARG A 40 -8.47 -17.26 15.51
C ARG A 40 -9.52 -16.96 14.43
N LEU A 41 -9.27 -17.28 13.16
CA LEU A 41 -10.22 -17.19 12.06
C LEU A 41 -10.61 -18.58 11.50
N LYS A 42 -10.50 -19.62 12.31
CA LYS A 42 -10.92 -20.97 11.94
C LYS A 42 -12.39 -20.99 11.51
N GLY A 43 -12.66 -21.59 10.35
CA GLY A 43 -14.00 -21.68 9.76
C GLY A 43 -14.39 -20.43 8.94
N LYS A 44 -13.58 -19.37 8.93
CA LYS A 44 -13.80 -18.18 8.10
C LYS A 44 -13.19 -18.35 6.71
N ILE A 45 -13.84 -17.79 5.70
CA ILE A 45 -13.44 -17.84 4.30
C ILE A 45 -13.17 -16.43 3.77
N LEU A 46 -11.99 -16.23 3.20
CA LEU A 46 -11.63 -15.05 2.42
C LEU A 46 -11.89 -15.33 0.94
N ALA A 47 -12.65 -14.46 0.26
CA ALA A 47 -12.66 -14.40 -1.20
C ALA A 47 -11.62 -13.39 -1.69
N ALA A 48 -10.61 -13.87 -2.43
CA ALA A 48 -9.56 -13.07 -3.02
C ALA A 48 -9.80 -12.87 -4.52
N LEU A 49 -10.30 -11.70 -4.91
CA LEU A 49 -10.71 -11.37 -6.28
C LEU A 49 -9.68 -10.43 -6.91
N PHE A 50 -8.83 -10.94 -7.79
CA PHE A 50 -7.74 -10.17 -8.40
C PHE A 50 -7.91 -10.08 -9.92
N TYR A 51 -8.50 -8.99 -10.39
CA TYR A 51 -8.76 -8.71 -11.81
C TYR A 51 -7.63 -7.93 -12.49
N GLU A 52 -6.65 -7.44 -11.70
CA GLU A 52 -5.39 -6.85 -12.16
C GLU A 52 -4.22 -7.66 -11.57
N PRO A 53 -3.17 -7.98 -12.35
CA PRO A 53 -2.04 -8.79 -11.86
C PRO A 53 -1.41 -8.23 -10.57
N SER A 54 -1.25 -9.09 -9.57
CA SER A 54 -0.70 -8.68 -8.27
C SER A 54 -0.17 -9.86 -7.45
N THR A 55 1.07 -10.25 -7.68
CA THR A 55 1.69 -11.37 -6.94
C THR A 55 1.77 -11.10 -5.45
N ARG A 56 2.37 -9.97 -5.05
CA ARG A 56 2.62 -9.68 -3.62
C ARG A 56 1.35 -9.46 -2.82
N THR A 57 0.44 -8.65 -3.33
CA THR A 57 -0.79 -8.31 -2.60
C THR A 57 -1.66 -9.56 -2.43
N ARG A 58 -1.88 -10.33 -3.52
CA ARG A 58 -2.67 -11.54 -3.47
C ARG A 58 -2.07 -12.56 -2.49
N LEU A 59 -0.85 -13.02 -2.74
CA LEU A 59 -0.22 -14.06 -1.92
C LEU A 59 -0.11 -13.66 -0.45
N SER A 60 0.06 -12.37 -0.13
CA SER A 60 0.14 -11.94 1.26
C SER A 60 -1.23 -11.88 1.97
N PHE A 61 -2.34 -11.62 1.26
CA PHE A 61 -3.69 -11.78 1.83
C PHE A 61 -4.04 -13.26 2.03
N GLU A 62 -3.75 -14.09 1.04
CA GLU A 62 -3.94 -15.55 1.14
C GLU A 62 -3.15 -16.12 2.32
N ALA A 63 -1.84 -15.78 2.39
CA ALA A 63 -0.99 -16.20 3.51
C ALA A 63 -1.49 -15.66 4.86
N ALA A 64 -1.97 -14.42 4.92
CA ALA A 64 -2.52 -13.82 6.14
C ALA A 64 -3.74 -14.60 6.64
N MET A 65 -4.69 -14.92 5.76
CA MET A 65 -5.89 -15.68 6.14
C MET A 65 -5.55 -17.10 6.60
N ILE A 66 -4.69 -17.80 5.87
CA ILE A 66 -4.25 -19.17 6.20
C ILE A 66 -3.52 -19.19 7.56
N ARG A 67 -2.66 -18.19 7.84
CA ARG A 67 -1.95 -18.11 9.13
C ARG A 67 -2.85 -17.81 10.33
N LEU A 68 -4.05 -17.32 10.08
CA LEU A 68 -5.09 -17.12 11.10
C LEU A 68 -6.07 -18.32 11.19
N GLY A 69 -5.76 -19.43 10.53
CA GLY A 69 -6.57 -20.66 10.55
C GLY A 69 -7.78 -20.62 9.61
N GLY A 70 -7.96 -19.56 8.83
CA GLY A 70 -9.02 -19.43 7.85
C GLY A 70 -8.72 -20.12 6.52
N GLN A 71 -9.68 -20.05 5.60
CA GLN A 71 -9.62 -20.63 4.26
C GLN A 71 -9.69 -19.52 3.19
N VAL A 72 -9.26 -19.84 1.97
CA VAL A 72 -9.25 -18.88 0.86
C VAL A 72 -9.90 -19.51 -0.37
N ILE A 73 -10.77 -18.74 -1.03
CA ILE A 73 -11.24 -18.99 -2.38
C ILE A 73 -10.73 -17.85 -3.27
N THR A 74 -10.21 -18.16 -4.45
CA THR A 74 -9.54 -17.16 -5.30
C THR A 74 -10.14 -17.14 -6.70
N ALA A 75 -10.39 -15.95 -7.23
CA ALA A 75 -10.57 -15.68 -8.65
C ALA A 75 -9.45 -14.75 -9.11
N ASP A 76 -8.65 -15.21 -10.09
CA ASP A 76 -7.48 -14.50 -10.58
C ASP A 76 -7.57 -14.29 -12.09
N GLY A 77 -7.43 -13.04 -12.53
CA GLY A 77 -7.50 -12.62 -13.91
C GLY A 77 -8.92 -12.29 -14.38
N PHE A 78 -9.06 -11.11 -15.01
CA PHE A 78 -10.33 -10.63 -15.57
C PHE A 78 -10.92 -11.63 -16.59
N GLN A 79 -10.08 -12.22 -17.45
CA GLN A 79 -10.47 -13.12 -18.53
C GLN A 79 -11.11 -14.44 -18.06
N PHE A 80 -10.85 -14.83 -16.82
CA PHE A 80 -11.35 -16.08 -16.24
C PHE A 80 -12.53 -15.87 -15.29
N SER A 81 -13.05 -14.65 -15.23
CA SER A 81 -14.18 -14.29 -14.37
C SER A 81 -15.47 -14.03 -15.16
N SER A 82 -16.61 -14.05 -14.48
CA SER A 82 -17.89 -13.69 -15.06
C SER A 82 -17.96 -12.24 -15.52
N LEU A 83 -17.12 -11.35 -14.96
CA LEU A 83 -16.97 -9.96 -15.42
C LEU A 83 -16.60 -9.86 -16.91
N TYR A 84 -15.79 -10.81 -17.41
CA TYR A 84 -15.47 -10.90 -18.84
C TYR A 84 -16.70 -11.15 -19.73
N LYS A 85 -17.74 -11.79 -19.17
CA LYS A 85 -19.02 -12.05 -19.84
C LYS A 85 -20.01 -10.89 -19.69
N GLY A 86 -19.63 -9.81 -19.02
CA GLY A 86 -20.48 -8.64 -18.79
C GLY A 86 -21.24 -8.63 -17.45
N GLU A 87 -20.92 -9.54 -16.50
CA GLU A 87 -21.45 -9.45 -15.14
C GLU A 87 -21.01 -8.14 -14.47
N THR A 88 -21.86 -7.54 -13.67
CA THR A 88 -21.53 -6.31 -12.95
C THR A 88 -20.68 -6.61 -11.71
N ILE A 89 -19.92 -5.60 -11.22
CA ILE A 89 -19.21 -5.73 -9.94
C ILE A 89 -20.22 -5.97 -8.81
N GLU A 90 -21.35 -5.29 -8.88
CA GLU A 90 -22.43 -5.38 -7.89
C GLU A 90 -22.99 -6.81 -7.79
N ASP A 91 -23.30 -7.44 -8.91
CA ASP A 91 -23.80 -8.82 -8.95
C ASP A 91 -22.73 -9.81 -8.44
N THR A 92 -21.48 -9.61 -8.86
CA THR A 92 -20.34 -10.40 -8.37
C THR A 92 -20.22 -10.30 -6.84
N MET A 93 -20.35 -9.10 -6.26
CA MET A 93 -20.25 -8.92 -4.80
C MET A 93 -21.39 -9.61 -4.06
N MET A 94 -22.62 -9.52 -4.58
CA MET A 94 -23.78 -10.19 -3.99
C MET A 94 -23.64 -11.72 -4.00
N MET A 95 -23.17 -12.28 -5.12
CA MET A 95 -22.96 -13.72 -5.26
C MET A 95 -21.80 -14.20 -4.37
N VAL A 96 -20.62 -13.58 -4.47
CA VAL A 96 -19.43 -13.99 -3.72
C VAL A 96 -19.59 -13.81 -2.21
N GLY A 97 -20.36 -12.77 -1.81
CA GLY A 97 -20.70 -12.56 -0.40
C GLY A 97 -21.54 -13.67 0.21
N GLY A 98 -22.19 -14.52 -0.61
CA GLY A 98 -22.85 -15.75 -0.17
C GLY A 98 -21.87 -16.92 0.05
N TYR A 99 -20.62 -16.81 -0.40
CA TYR A 99 -19.61 -17.88 -0.31
C TYR A 99 -18.52 -17.60 0.71
N ALA A 100 -18.33 -16.33 1.10
CA ALA A 100 -17.21 -15.90 1.94
C ALA A 100 -17.64 -14.99 3.08
N ASP A 101 -16.84 -14.93 4.14
CA ASP A 101 -17.04 -14.04 5.29
C ASP A 101 -16.43 -12.66 5.08
N ILE A 102 -15.46 -12.53 4.17
CA ILE A 102 -14.80 -11.27 3.80
C ILE A 102 -14.33 -11.34 2.36
N ILE A 103 -14.41 -10.21 1.65
CA ILE A 103 -13.95 -10.07 0.26
C ILE A 103 -12.78 -9.10 0.20
N VAL A 104 -11.71 -9.49 -0.49
CA VAL A 104 -10.61 -8.62 -0.90
C VAL A 104 -10.60 -8.54 -2.41
N MET A 105 -10.68 -7.32 -2.97
CA MET A 105 -10.70 -7.14 -4.42
C MET A 105 -9.63 -6.17 -4.90
N ARG A 106 -8.97 -6.52 -6.01
CA ARG A 106 -8.14 -5.64 -6.81
C ARG A 106 -8.70 -5.53 -8.22
N HIS A 107 -8.93 -4.30 -8.68
CA HIS A 107 -9.56 -4.03 -9.96
C HIS A 107 -8.82 -2.92 -10.72
N PRO A 108 -8.74 -2.95 -12.07
CA PRO A 108 -8.06 -1.92 -12.86
C PRO A 108 -8.81 -0.58 -12.92
N GLU A 109 -10.12 -0.57 -12.66
CA GLU A 109 -10.97 0.63 -12.75
C GLU A 109 -11.01 1.39 -11.43
N GLN A 110 -10.77 2.71 -11.48
CA GLN A 110 -10.91 3.61 -10.34
C GLN A 110 -12.37 3.70 -9.87
N GLY A 111 -12.60 3.63 -8.55
CA GLY A 111 -13.94 3.68 -7.96
C GLY A 111 -14.65 2.32 -7.90
N SER A 112 -14.08 1.27 -8.50
CA SER A 112 -14.60 -0.09 -8.41
C SER A 112 -14.72 -0.60 -6.98
N ALA A 113 -13.80 -0.17 -6.10
CA ALA A 113 -13.83 -0.55 -4.69
C ALA A 113 -15.04 0.06 -3.95
N ASP A 114 -15.42 1.30 -4.25
CA ASP A 114 -16.58 1.94 -3.64
C ASP A 114 -17.88 1.32 -4.16
N LYS A 115 -17.95 0.98 -5.46
CA LYS A 115 -19.06 0.22 -6.04
C LYS A 115 -19.23 -1.14 -5.35
N ALA A 116 -18.14 -1.89 -5.21
CA ALA A 116 -18.15 -3.19 -4.55
C ALA A 116 -18.60 -3.07 -3.08
N ALA A 117 -18.06 -2.11 -2.35
CA ALA A 117 -18.39 -1.87 -0.93
C ALA A 117 -19.86 -1.47 -0.73
N SER A 118 -20.46 -0.71 -1.68
CA SER A 118 -21.84 -0.22 -1.55
C SER A 118 -22.89 -1.33 -1.51
N VAL A 119 -22.58 -2.50 -2.05
CA VAL A 119 -23.52 -3.64 -2.15
C VAL A 119 -23.05 -4.91 -1.44
N SER A 120 -21.78 -4.96 -1.02
CA SER A 120 -21.22 -6.18 -0.41
C SER A 120 -21.96 -6.55 0.90
N PRO A 121 -22.56 -7.76 1.00
CA PRO A 121 -23.20 -8.21 2.21
C PRO A 121 -22.22 -8.53 3.35
N VAL A 122 -20.93 -8.73 3.01
CA VAL A 122 -19.84 -9.04 3.96
C VAL A 122 -18.79 -7.94 3.96
N PRO A 123 -17.90 -7.87 4.98
CA PRO A 123 -16.76 -6.95 4.98
C PRO A 123 -15.97 -6.99 3.66
N PHE A 124 -15.53 -5.82 3.22
CA PHE A 124 -14.80 -5.65 1.96
C PHE A 124 -13.51 -4.87 2.16
N ILE A 125 -12.42 -5.30 1.52
CA ILE A 125 -11.12 -4.61 1.52
C ILE A 125 -10.67 -4.30 0.09
N ASN A 126 -10.34 -3.03 -0.16
CA ASN A 126 -9.70 -2.58 -1.38
C ASN A 126 -8.22 -3.00 -1.41
N ALA A 127 -7.85 -3.88 -2.33
CA ALA A 127 -6.46 -4.29 -2.60
C ALA A 127 -5.81 -3.51 -3.75
N GLY A 128 -6.44 -2.41 -4.19
CA GLY A 128 -6.02 -1.51 -5.26
C GLY A 128 -7.08 -1.36 -6.35
N ASP A 129 -7.52 -0.14 -6.62
CA ASP A 129 -8.53 0.21 -7.64
C ASP A 129 -7.92 1.13 -8.71
N GLY A 130 -7.27 0.57 -9.71
CA GLY A 130 -6.65 1.31 -10.80
C GLY A 130 -5.72 2.44 -10.32
N PRO A 131 -5.89 3.69 -10.82
CA PRO A 131 -5.13 4.86 -10.35
C PRO A 131 -5.65 5.44 -9.02
N GLY A 132 -6.69 4.87 -8.40
CA GLY A 132 -7.35 5.36 -7.20
C GLY A 132 -6.51 5.21 -5.92
N GLN A 133 -6.82 4.21 -5.10
CA GLN A 133 -6.19 3.99 -3.79
C GLN A 133 -5.47 2.63 -3.72
N HIS A 134 -4.49 2.54 -2.83
CA HIS A 134 -3.93 1.26 -2.38
C HIS A 134 -3.79 1.27 -0.84
N PRO A 135 -4.92 1.23 -0.10
CA PRO A 135 -4.91 1.52 1.33
C PRO A 135 -4.08 0.52 2.13
N THR A 136 -4.09 -0.75 1.77
CA THR A 136 -3.32 -1.77 2.49
C THR A 136 -1.80 -1.70 2.22
N GLN A 137 -1.39 -1.10 1.09
CA GLN A 137 0.01 -0.78 0.85
C GLN A 137 0.45 0.37 1.76
N ALA A 138 -0.32 1.45 1.83
CA ALA A 138 -0.01 2.57 2.70
C ALA A 138 0.10 2.17 4.19
N LEU A 139 -0.74 1.24 4.65
CA LEU A 139 -0.66 0.71 6.02
C LEU A 139 0.62 -0.10 6.28
N LEU A 140 1.02 -0.99 5.36
CA LEU A 140 2.27 -1.74 5.52
C LEU A 140 3.50 -0.85 5.39
N ASP A 141 3.43 0.22 4.58
CA ASP A 141 4.48 1.22 4.47
C ASP A 141 4.63 1.98 5.80
N LEU A 142 3.51 2.43 6.36
CA LEU A 142 3.49 3.12 7.65
C LEU A 142 3.99 2.23 8.79
N TYR A 143 3.58 0.95 8.81
CA TYR A 143 4.09 -0.04 9.75
C TYR A 143 5.60 -0.23 9.62
N THR A 144 6.11 -0.25 8.39
CA THR A 144 7.55 -0.34 8.13
C THR A 144 8.28 0.89 8.64
N ILE A 145 7.77 2.09 8.38
CA ILE A 145 8.33 3.34 8.90
C ILE A 145 8.43 3.28 10.43
N GLN A 146 7.36 2.89 11.11
CA GLN A 146 7.36 2.76 12.57
C GLN A 146 8.42 1.78 13.08
N LYS A 147 8.59 0.63 12.40
CA LYS A 147 9.59 -0.38 12.78
C LYS A 147 11.03 0.09 12.55
N GLU A 148 11.30 0.73 11.42
CA GLU A 148 12.65 1.14 11.04
C GLU A 148 13.12 2.39 11.83
N ARG A 149 12.18 3.28 12.21
CA ARG A 149 12.50 4.56 12.87
C ARG A 149 12.07 4.64 14.33
N GLY A 150 11.26 3.70 14.82
CA GLY A 150 10.71 3.69 16.18
C GLY A 150 9.58 4.69 16.43
N THR A 151 9.41 5.68 15.57
CA THR A 151 8.36 6.70 15.59
C THR A 151 7.90 7.04 14.20
N ILE A 152 6.74 7.68 14.08
CA ILE A 152 6.27 8.29 12.83
C ILE A 152 6.23 9.81 12.99
N ASP A 153 5.90 10.31 14.19
CA ASP A 153 5.88 11.76 14.48
C ASP A 153 7.29 12.36 14.34
N GLY A 154 7.39 13.52 13.74
CA GLY A 154 8.63 14.30 13.62
C GLY A 154 9.51 13.92 12.43
N LEU A 155 9.12 12.94 11.60
CA LEU A 155 9.97 12.46 10.52
C LEU A 155 9.96 13.39 9.29
N HIS A 156 11.10 13.40 8.61
CA HIS A 156 11.24 13.91 7.26
C HIS A 156 11.11 12.75 6.24
N VAL A 157 10.15 12.85 5.35
CA VAL A 157 9.86 11.82 4.34
C VAL A 157 10.09 12.38 2.95
N ALA A 158 11.10 11.85 2.25
CA ALA A 158 11.34 12.14 0.84
C ALA A 158 10.67 11.08 -0.04
N MET A 159 9.90 11.50 -1.03
CA MET A 159 9.24 10.64 -2.01
C MET A 159 9.81 10.91 -3.40
N VAL A 160 10.25 9.87 -4.11
CA VAL A 160 11.05 10.01 -5.33
C VAL A 160 10.43 9.22 -6.47
N GLY A 161 10.37 9.82 -7.67
CA GLY A 161 10.04 9.17 -8.92
C GLY A 161 8.72 9.63 -9.55
N ASP A 162 7.83 8.72 -9.89
CA ASP A 162 6.52 9.06 -10.46
C ASP A 162 5.54 9.41 -9.33
N LEU A 163 5.47 10.70 -9.00
CA LEU A 163 4.56 11.18 -7.96
C LEU A 163 3.17 11.51 -8.52
N LYS A 164 3.06 11.70 -9.85
CA LYS A 164 1.79 12.05 -10.51
C LYS A 164 0.80 10.88 -10.55
N TYR A 165 1.28 9.69 -10.93
CA TYR A 165 0.47 8.49 -11.08
C TYR A 165 0.67 7.48 -9.95
N GLY A 166 1.58 7.78 -9.02
CA GLY A 166 1.97 6.92 -7.91
C GLY A 166 0.90 6.80 -6.81
N ARG A 167 -0.16 6.00 -7.01
CA ARG A 167 -1.22 5.81 -6.02
C ARG A 167 -0.72 5.41 -4.63
N THR A 168 0.43 4.72 -4.53
CA THR A 168 1.03 4.30 -3.25
C THR A 168 1.51 5.49 -2.44
N VAL A 169 2.21 6.45 -3.10
CA VAL A 169 2.66 7.68 -2.43
C VAL A 169 1.49 8.55 -2.00
N HIS A 170 0.44 8.67 -2.84
CA HIS A 170 -0.76 9.44 -2.47
C HIS A 170 -1.43 8.86 -1.22
N SER A 171 -1.68 7.54 -1.21
CA SER A 171 -2.30 6.87 -0.07
C SER A 171 -1.45 6.98 1.19
N LEU A 172 -0.11 6.89 1.06
CA LEU A 172 0.81 7.02 2.19
C LEU A 172 0.83 8.45 2.75
N VAL A 173 0.82 9.48 1.89
CA VAL A 173 0.75 10.89 2.35
C VAL A 173 -0.50 11.15 3.19
N TYR A 174 -1.66 10.61 2.79
CA TYR A 174 -2.88 10.76 3.58
C TYR A 174 -2.78 10.11 4.96
N LEU A 175 -2.15 8.94 5.09
CA LEU A 175 -1.93 8.31 6.39
C LEU A 175 -0.89 9.05 7.24
N LEU A 176 0.23 9.43 6.64
CA LEU A 176 1.27 10.20 7.32
C LEU A 176 0.70 11.54 7.83
N GLY A 177 -0.21 12.17 7.07
CA GLY A 177 -0.89 13.40 7.48
C GLY A 177 -1.75 13.29 8.75
N LEU A 178 -1.94 12.12 9.34
CA LEU A 178 -2.55 11.90 10.65
C LEU A 178 -1.55 12.07 11.81
N TYR A 179 -0.25 12.17 11.50
CA TYR A 179 0.85 12.26 12.46
C TYR A 179 1.37 13.68 12.57
N LYS A 180 2.10 13.99 13.66
CA LYS A 180 2.50 15.37 13.99
C LYS A 180 3.92 15.67 13.52
N ASN A 181 4.19 16.95 13.25
CA ASN A 181 5.52 17.49 12.99
C ASN A 181 6.27 16.80 11.84
N LEU A 182 5.53 16.28 10.87
CA LEU A 182 6.11 15.72 9.64
C LEU A 182 6.49 16.82 8.67
N ARG A 183 7.47 16.52 7.82
CA ARG A 183 7.78 17.32 6.63
C ARG A 183 8.02 16.40 5.43
N PHE A 184 7.72 16.90 4.24
CA PHE A 184 7.90 16.13 3.01
C PHE A 184 8.85 16.83 2.04
N THR A 185 9.61 16.02 1.29
CA THR A 185 10.30 16.45 0.08
C THR A 185 9.84 15.60 -1.08
N PHE A 186 9.21 16.20 -2.07
CA PHE A 186 8.73 15.55 -3.29
C PHE A 186 9.77 15.73 -4.40
N ILE A 187 10.37 14.63 -4.84
CA ILE A 187 11.46 14.60 -5.81
C ILE A 187 10.97 13.90 -7.06
N SER A 188 10.68 14.68 -8.09
CA SER A 188 10.13 14.14 -9.34
C SER A 188 10.62 14.92 -10.56
N PRO A 189 10.58 14.33 -11.78
CA PRO A 189 10.67 15.11 -12.99
C PRO A 189 9.52 16.13 -13.06
N ASP A 190 9.73 17.26 -13.75
CA ASP A 190 8.71 18.30 -13.92
C ASP A 190 7.41 17.80 -14.55
N ALA A 191 7.49 16.72 -15.36
CA ALA A 191 6.33 16.08 -15.98
C ALA A 191 5.49 15.20 -14.99
N LEU A 192 6.07 14.84 -13.84
CA LEU A 192 5.50 13.88 -12.88
C LEU A 192 5.37 14.42 -11.44
N PRO A 193 4.97 15.70 -11.24
CA PRO A 193 4.89 16.31 -9.91
C PRO A 193 3.80 15.67 -9.05
N MET A 194 3.84 15.95 -7.74
CA MET A 194 2.76 15.55 -6.83
C MET A 194 1.45 16.25 -7.23
N PRO A 195 0.32 15.53 -7.35
CA PRO A 195 -0.95 16.15 -7.72
C PRO A 195 -1.44 17.17 -6.70
N GLU A 196 -2.05 18.24 -7.19
CA GLU A 196 -2.58 19.33 -6.35
C GLU A 196 -3.52 18.86 -5.24
N LYS A 197 -4.34 17.83 -5.50
CA LYS A 197 -5.22 17.23 -4.47
C LYS A 197 -4.46 16.72 -3.24
N VAL A 198 -3.19 16.32 -3.39
CA VAL A 198 -2.33 15.84 -2.29
C VAL A 198 -1.63 17.01 -1.63
N THR A 199 -1.10 17.96 -2.40
CA THR A 199 -0.44 19.14 -1.85
C THR A 199 -1.42 20.07 -1.13
N SER A 200 -2.66 20.20 -1.61
CA SER A 200 -3.74 20.93 -0.92
C SER A 200 -4.09 20.29 0.43
N PHE A 201 -4.17 18.95 0.48
CA PHE A 201 -4.37 18.22 1.74
C PHE A 201 -3.28 18.55 2.78
N LEU A 202 -2.00 18.66 2.37
CA LEU A 202 -0.90 19.04 3.26
C LEU A 202 -1.02 20.50 3.70
N LYS A 203 -1.36 21.42 2.78
CA LYS A 203 -1.57 22.85 3.08
C LYS A 203 -2.68 23.06 4.11
N GLU A 204 -3.83 22.39 3.94
CA GLU A 204 -4.96 22.44 4.87
C GLU A 204 -4.59 21.99 6.29
N ARG A 205 -3.58 21.15 6.44
CA ARG A 205 -3.08 20.62 7.73
C ARG A 205 -1.85 21.32 8.24
N ASN A 206 -1.38 22.35 7.53
CA ASN A 206 -0.13 23.07 7.85
C ASN A 206 1.09 22.12 7.94
N ILE A 207 1.13 21.07 7.09
CA ILE A 207 2.26 20.16 7.00
C ILE A 207 3.22 20.70 5.95
N PRO A 208 4.47 21.04 6.31
CA PRO A 208 5.44 21.61 5.38
C PRO A 208 5.88 20.58 4.33
N TYR A 209 5.98 21.03 3.09
CA TYR A 209 6.56 20.26 2.01
C TYR A 209 7.33 21.15 1.04
N GLU A 210 8.25 20.56 0.31
CA GLU A 210 8.97 21.17 -0.80
C GLU A 210 8.96 20.24 -2.02
N GLU A 211 9.08 20.82 -3.22
CA GLU A 211 9.17 20.09 -4.49
C GLU A 211 10.51 20.42 -5.15
N THR A 212 11.19 19.38 -5.64
CA THR A 212 12.51 19.50 -6.28
C THR A 212 12.74 18.39 -7.30
N THR A 213 13.75 18.58 -8.16
CA THR A 213 14.20 17.54 -9.11
C THR A 213 15.51 16.85 -8.68
N GLY A 214 16.10 17.27 -7.56
CA GLY A 214 17.42 16.79 -7.11
C GLY A 214 17.33 15.62 -6.14
N LEU A 215 17.77 14.41 -6.54
CA LEU A 215 17.76 13.22 -5.69
C LEU A 215 18.57 13.39 -4.39
N SER A 216 19.67 14.13 -4.45
CA SER A 216 20.57 14.32 -3.30
C SER A 216 19.88 14.92 -2.08
N VAL A 217 18.88 15.78 -2.27
CA VAL A 217 18.10 16.39 -1.17
C VAL A 217 17.37 15.33 -0.35
N GLY A 218 16.94 14.23 -0.97
CA GLY A 218 16.25 13.13 -0.28
C GLY A 218 17.16 12.27 0.61
N LEU A 219 18.48 12.36 0.46
CA LEU A 219 19.42 11.58 1.26
C LEU A 219 19.56 12.08 2.70
N ASP A 220 19.16 13.33 2.96
CA ASP A 220 19.12 13.93 4.29
C ASP A 220 17.79 13.66 5.03
N ALA A 221 16.85 12.96 4.39
CA ALA A 221 15.59 12.58 5.01
C ALA A 221 15.73 11.36 5.94
N ASP A 222 14.73 11.15 6.80
CA ASP A 222 14.63 9.92 7.58
C ASP A 222 14.21 8.74 6.71
N ILE A 223 13.27 8.98 5.80
CA ILE A 223 12.73 7.99 4.87
C ILE A 223 12.91 8.48 3.43
N LEU A 224 13.49 7.63 2.59
CA LEU A 224 13.55 7.80 1.14
C LEU A 224 12.63 6.76 0.50
N TYR A 225 11.43 7.19 0.10
CA TYR A 225 10.44 6.32 -0.54
C TYR A 225 10.58 6.43 -2.05
N MET A 226 11.23 5.44 -2.66
CA MET A 226 11.45 5.37 -4.10
C MET A 226 10.25 4.76 -4.82
N THR A 227 9.93 5.27 -6.01
CA THR A 227 8.94 4.67 -6.90
C THR A 227 9.50 4.52 -8.31
N ARG A 228 9.02 3.51 -9.03
CA ARG A 228 9.31 3.39 -10.47
C ARG A 228 8.46 4.36 -11.29
N VAL A 229 8.96 4.77 -12.44
CA VAL A 229 8.16 5.41 -13.48
C VAL A 229 7.27 4.34 -14.13
N GLN A 230 5.95 4.55 -14.16
CA GLN A 230 4.97 3.55 -14.58
C GLN A 230 4.76 3.58 -16.10
N LYS A 231 5.42 2.67 -16.85
CA LYS A 231 5.33 2.58 -18.32
C LYS A 231 3.88 2.55 -18.82
N GLU A 232 3.04 1.84 -18.12
CA GLU A 232 1.62 1.65 -18.43
C GLU A 232 0.77 2.93 -18.36
N ARG A 233 1.36 4.05 -17.92
CA ARG A 233 0.71 5.36 -17.82
C ARG A 233 1.15 6.35 -18.90
N PHE A 234 2.14 5.97 -19.71
CA PHE A 234 2.66 6.82 -20.80
C PHE A 234 2.06 6.39 -22.14
N SER A 235 1.55 7.35 -22.88
CA SER A 235 1.16 7.16 -24.30
C SER A 235 2.38 7.26 -25.23
N ASP A 236 3.42 8.00 -24.81
CA ASP A 236 4.67 8.18 -25.55
C ASP A 236 5.80 7.33 -24.93
N VAL A 237 6.30 6.37 -25.70
CA VAL A 237 7.39 5.48 -25.30
C VAL A 237 8.72 6.24 -25.18
N GLU A 238 8.97 7.25 -26.01
CA GLU A 238 10.22 8.02 -25.95
C GLU A 238 10.28 8.90 -24.69
N GLU A 239 9.16 9.48 -24.28
CA GLU A 239 9.05 10.22 -23.02
C GLU A 239 9.31 9.31 -21.83
N TYR A 240 8.70 8.11 -21.81
CA TYR A 240 8.97 7.11 -20.78
C TYR A 240 10.45 6.74 -20.72
N GLU A 241 11.10 6.44 -21.86
CA GLU A 241 12.50 6.05 -21.91
C GLU A 241 13.44 7.13 -21.36
N LYS A 242 13.13 8.42 -21.56
CA LYS A 242 13.86 9.55 -20.99
C LYS A 242 13.73 9.67 -19.47
N LEU A 243 12.58 9.28 -18.92
CA LEU A 243 12.23 9.48 -17.51
C LEU A 243 12.50 8.26 -16.62
N LYS A 244 12.44 7.05 -17.18
CA LYS A 244 12.47 5.79 -16.41
C LYS A 244 13.69 5.60 -15.50
N LEU A 245 14.84 6.16 -15.88
CA LEU A 245 16.10 6.07 -15.14
C LEU A 245 16.64 7.45 -14.71
N LYS A 246 15.77 8.46 -14.63
CA LYS A 246 16.20 9.79 -14.16
C LYS A 246 16.69 9.73 -12.71
N TYR A 247 16.11 8.84 -11.91
CA TYR A 247 16.51 8.62 -10.52
C TYR A 247 16.98 7.18 -10.35
N VAL A 248 18.28 6.97 -10.28
CA VAL A 248 18.87 5.65 -9.95
C VAL A 248 19.61 5.78 -8.64
N LEU A 249 19.13 5.07 -7.64
CA LEU A 249 19.78 4.97 -6.33
C LEU A 249 20.76 3.79 -6.32
N ASN A 250 22.00 4.02 -5.91
CA ASN A 250 23.03 2.99 -5.75
C ASN A 250 23.72 3.11 -4.38
N ALA A 251 24.57 2.15 -4.03
CA ALA A 251 25.24 2.11 -2.73
C ALA A 251 26.17 3.33 -2.50
N THR A 252 26.73 3.93 -3.55
CA THR A 252 27.56 5.12 -3.41
C THR A 252 26.79 6.33 -2.89
N HIS A 253 25.54 6.51 -3.34
CA HIS A 253 24.67 7.56 -2.83
C HIS A 253 24.37 7.42 -1.34
N LEU A 254 24.31 6.19 -0.83
CA LEU A 254 23.94 5.90 0.56
C LEU A 254 25.12 5.84 1.52
N LYS A 255 26.35 6.08 1.03
CA LYS A 255 27.55 6.05 1.87
C LYS A 255 27.49 7.17 2.91
N GLY A 256 27.38 6.78 4.18
CA GLY A 256 27.28 7.72 5.31
C GLY A 256 25.88 8.32 5.51
N ALA A 257 24.90 8.02 4.66
CA ALA A 257 23.52 8.47 4.83
C ALA A 257 22.77 7.65 5.90
N GLY A 258 22.04 8.32 6.79
CA GLY A 258 21.19 7.68 7.82
C GLY A 258 19.78 7.35 7.34
N VAL A 259 19.48 7.56 6.05
CA VAL A 259 18.15 7.42 5.47
C VAL A 259 17.72 5.95 5.35
N THR A 260 16.46 5.66 5.64
CA THR A 260 15.85 4.34 5.37
C THR A 260 15.23 4.33 3.97
N VAL A 261 15.67 3.41 3.12
CA VAL A 261 15.22 3.29 1.73
C VAL A 261 14.03 2.32 1.64
N MET A 262 12.91 2.82 1.14
CA MET A 262 11.67 2.06 0.93
C MET A 262 11.27 2.05 -0.54
N HIS A 263 10.51 1.02 -0.95
CA HIS A 263 9.99 0.88 -2.32
C HIS A 263 8.81 -0.08 -2.34
N PRO A 264 7.65 0.24 -2.94
CA PRO A 264 6.48 -0.64 -2.96
C PRO A 264 6.64 -1.89 -3.85
N LEU A 265 7.72 -1.95 -4.62
CA LEU A 265 8.04 -3.01 -5.59
C LEU A 265 6.94 -3.23 -6.67
N PRO A 266 7.25 -3.75 -7.86
CA PRO A 266 8.58 -4.19 -8.27
C PRO A 266 9.49 -3.00 -8.64
N ARG A 267 10.78 -3.11 -8.36
CA ARG A 267 11.78 -2.21 -8.93
C ARG A 267 12.20 -2.73 -10.31
N VAL A 268 12.58 -1.82 -11.22
CA VAL A 268 12.95 -2.15 -12.61
C VAL A 268 14.28 -1.52 -13.01
N GLY A 269 15.00 -0.87 -12.08
CA GLY A 269 16.29 -0.23 -12.35
C GLY A 269 16.54 1.05 -11.56
N GLU A 270 15.50 1.60 -10.93
CA GLU A 270 15.58 2.81 -10.09
C GLU A 270 16.30 2.59 -8.75
N ILE A 271 16.51 1.33 -8.34
CA ILE A 271 17.39 0.96 -7.23
C ILE A 271 18.33 -0.14 -7.72
N SER A 272 19.62 0.13 -7.70
CA SER A 272 20.68 -0.84 -8.02
C SER A 272 20.71 -1.99 -7.02
N THR A 273 21.13 -3.18 -7.47
CA THR A 273 21.20 -4.38 -6.61
C THR A 273 22.27 -4.31 -5.53
N ASP A 274 23.26 -3.44 -5.69
CA ASP A 274 24.29 -3.18 -4.66
C ASP A 274 23.73 -2.54 -3.38
N VAL A 275 22.55 -1.94 -3.45
CA VAL A 275 21.81 -1.40 -2.29
C VAL A 275 21.22 -2.52 -1.41
N ASP A 276 20.93 -3.70 -1.98
CA ASP A 276 20.21 -4.79 -1.28
C ASP A 276 20.88 -5.28 -0.01
N VAL A 277 22.20 -5.19 0.04
CA VAL A 277 23.02 -5.66 1.18
C VAL A 277 23.22 -4.59 2.25
N LEU A 278 22.77 -3.36 2.01
CA LEU A 278 22.91 -2.26 2.96
C LEU A 278 21.83 -2.31 4.05
N PRO A 279 22.16 -1.95 5.29
CA PRO A 279 21.18 -1.89 6.38
C PRO A 279 20.04 -0.89 6.09
N ASN A 280 20.33 0.16 5.31
CA ASN A 280 19.36 1.16 4.86
C ASN A 280 18.23 0.56 3.99
N ALA A 281 18.47 -0.55 3.29
CA ALA A 281 17.52 -1.16 2.38
C ALA A 281 16.38 -1.85 3.14
N ALA A 282 15.25 -1.16 3.28
CA ALA A 282 14.08 -1.68 3.99
C ALA A 282 13.03 -2.35 3.07
N TYR A 283 13.07 -2.17 1.76
CA TYR A 283 11.99 -2.54 0.84
C TYR A 283 11.63 -4.04 0.82
N PHE A 284 12.56 -4.96 1.11
CA PHE A 284 12.20 -6.37 1.26
C PHE A 284 11.58 -6.66 2.65
N ARG A 285 12.03 -5.96 3.69
CA ARG A 285 11.36 -6.01 5.02
C ARG A 285 9.97 -5.41 4.93
N GLN A 286 9.82 -4.27 4.23
CA GLN A 286 8.54 -3.64 3.91
C GLN A 286 7.58 -4.63 3.22
N ALA A 287 8.01 -5.34 2.19
CA ALA A 287 7.19 -6.34 1.51
C ALA A 287 6.72 -7.46 2.47
N ARG A 288 7.60 -7.94 3.36
CA ARG A 288 7.27 -8.96 4.38
C ARG A 288 6.27 -8.45 5.42
N ASN A 289 6.34 -7.19 5.80
CA ASN A 289 5.41 -6.54 6.73
C ASN A 289 3.97 -6.52 6.18
N GLY A 290 3.78 -6.78 4.90
CA GLY A 290 2.46 -6.95 4.30
C GLY A 290 1.64 -8.09 4.91
N VAL A 291 2.27 -9.19 5.35
CA VAL A 291 1.56 -10.32 5.96
C VAL A 291 0.95 -9.94 7.31
N PRO A 292 1.72 -9.49 8.33
CA PRO A 292 1.15 -9.14 9.63
C PRO A 292 0.14 -7.99 9.56
N VAL A 293 0.33 -6.99 8.70
CA VAL A 293 -0.63 -5.90 8.53
C VAL A 293 -1.95 -6.41 7.93
N ARG A 294 -1.91 -7.32 6.96
CA ARG A 294 -3.11 -7.92 6.39
C ARG A 294 -3.80 -8.88 7.35
N MET A 295 -3.03 -9.62 8.18
CA MET A 295 -3.59 -10.39 9.29
C MET A 295 -4.34 -9.49 10.26
N ALA A 296 -3.76 -8.35 10.64
CA ALA A 296 -4.41 -7.38 11.52
C ALA A 296 -5.73 -6.86 10.94
N LEU A 297 -5.75 -6.49 9.65
CA LEU A 297 -6.96 -6.04 8.97
C LEU A 297 -8.03 -7.13 8.94
N LEU A 298 -7.69 -8.36 8.52
CA LEU A 298 -8.63 -9.46 8.47
C LEU A 298 -9.21 -9.76 9.85
N TRP A 299 -8.37 -9.80 10.87
CA TRP A 299 -8.81 -10.01 12.25
C TRP A 299 -9.73 -8.91 12.76
N LEU A 300 -9.31 -7.64 12.63
CA LEU A 300 -10.09 -6.51 13.12
C LEU A 300 -11.43 -6.34 12.40
N MET A 301 -11.53 -6.71 11.11
CA MET A 301 -12.77 -6.60 10.34
C MET A 301 -13.72 -7.79 10.55
N LEU A 302 -13.20 -8.99 10.82
CA LEU A 302 -14.01 -10.19 11.06
C LEU A 302 -14.40 -10.38 12.52
N HIS A 303 -13.66 -9.81 13.46
CA HIS A 303 -13.95 -9.93 14.91
C HIS A 303 -15.10 -9.02 15.38
N GLN A 304 -15.69 -8.24 14.48
CA GLN A 304 -16.82 -7.34 14.76
C GLN A 304 -18.20 -8.02 14.65
N GLN A 305 -18.24 -9.25 14.16
CA GLN A 305 -19.49 -9.97 13.87
C GLN A 305 -19.88 -10.96 14.95
#